data_37a85a8a672a27ced95a116d15bc6a87
#
_entry.id   37a85a8a672a27ced95a116d15bc6a87
#
_cell.length_a   1.000
_cell.length_b   1.000
_cell.length_c   1.000
_cell.angle_alpha   90.00
_cell.angle_beta   90.00
_cell.angle_gamma   90.00
#
_symmetry.space_group_name_H-M   'P 1'
#
loop_
_entity.id
_entity.type
_entity.pdbx_description
1 polymer ?
#
loop_
_entity_poly.entity_id
_entity_poly.type
_entity_poly.pdbx_seq_one_letter_code
_entity_poly.pdbx_strand_id
1 'polypeptide(L)'
;RLVPETDEDARTLLRYTRIDVLIAMTIAGLINMAMLVMAASTFFRTGHHGVGSLEGAHATLTPLLGGAASALFALALLASGLSSSAVGTLSGQVVMQGFIRRQIPLMVRRLVTMLPAFVVIAIGIDPSRTLVISQVVLSFGIPFALVPLV
;
A
#
# COMPACT_ATOMS: atom_id res chain seq x y z
N ARG A 1 -10.13 -6.02 -23.42
CA ARG A 1 -11.33 -5.62 -22.63
C ARG A 1 -12.29 -6.81 -22.71
N LEU A 2 -12.37 -7.60 -21.65
CA LEU A 2 -13.45 -8.57 -21.49
C LEU A 2 -14.70 -7.78 -21.07
N VAL A 3 -15.46 -7.30 -22.03
CA VAL A 3 -16.81 -6.78 -21.77
C VAL A 3 -17.72 -8.00 -21.83
N PRO A 4 -18.43 -8.34 -20.75
CA PRO A 4 -19.36 -9.46 -20.77
C PRO A 4 -20.45 -9.17 -21.83
N GLU A 5 -20.62 -10.07 -22.77
CA GLU A 5 -21.65 -9.94 -23.81
C GLU A 5 -22.99 -10.53 -23.36
N THR A 6 -22.96 -11.37 -22.32
CA THR A 6 -24.15 -12.05 -21.79
C THR A 6 -24.21 -11.92 -20.26
N ASP A 7 -25.42 -11.98 -19.69
CA ASP A 7 -25.63 -11.96 -18.22
C ASP A 7 -24.97 -13.14 -17.51
N GLU A 8 -24.83 -14.29 -18.17
CA GLU A 8 -24.10 -15.44 -17.64
C GLU A 8 -22.59 -15.19 -17.56
N ASP A 9 -22.03 -14.53 -18.56
CA ASP A 9 -20.62 -14.15 -18.56
C ASP A 9 -20.33 -13.14 -17.45
N ALA A 10 -21.24 -12.18 -17.23
CA ALA A 10 -21.13 -11.21 -16.16
C ALA A 10 -21.13 -11.89 -14.78
N ARG A 11 -22.03 -12.83 -14.53
CA ARG A 11 -22.10 -13.60 -13.26
C ARG A 11 -20.86 -14.46 -13.06
N THR A 12 -20.38 -15.07 -14.10
CA THR A 12 -19.19 -15.91 -14.07
C THR A 12 -17.96 -15.06 -13.77
N LEU A 13 -17.80 -13.92 -14.41
CA LEU A 13 -16.72 -12.98 -14.17
C LEU A 13 -16.75 -12.45 -12.74
N LEU A 14 -17.93 -12.07 -12.24
CA LEU A 14 -18.11 -11.63 -10.85
C LEU A 14 -17.74 -12.72 -9.83
N ARG A 15 -18.08 -13.97 -10.11
CA ARG A 15 -17.72 -15.10 -9.25
C ARG A 15 -16.21 -15.29 -9.18
N TYR A 16 -15.53 -15.29 -10.31
CA TYR A 16 -14.07 -15.39 -10.35
C TYR A 16 -13.39 -14.20 -9.65
N THR A 17 -13.86 -12.99 -9.90
CA THR A 17 -13.34 -11.79 -9.23
C THR A 17 -13.53 -11.87 -7.72
N ARG A 18 -14.68 -12.35 -7.22
CA ARG A 18 -14.89 -12.54 -5.78
C ARG A 18 -13.95 -13.56 -5.17
N ILE A 19 -13.72 -14.68 -5.85
CA ILE A 19 -12.79 -15.72 -5.38
C ILE A 19 -11.37 -15.17 -5.35
N ASP A 20 -10.95 -14.48 -6.40
CA ASP A 20 -9.62 -13.86 -6.50
C ASP A 20 -9.39 -12.85 -5.38
N VAL A 21 -10.33 -11.94 -5.15
CA VAL A 21 -10.28 -10.97 -4.05
C VAL A 21 -10.24 -11.66 -2.69
N LEU A 22 -11.07 -12.69 -2.46
CA LEU A 22 -11.09 -13.43 -1.20
C LEU A 22 -9.74 -14.10 -0.92
N ILE A 23 -9.17 -14.77 -1.91
CA ILE A 23 -7.87 -15.44 -1.77
C ILE A 23 -6.77 -14.40 -1.51
N ALA A 24 -6.70 -13.36 -2.35
CA ALA A 24 -5.68 -12.32 -2.24
C ALA A 24 -5.75 -11.58 -0.89
N MET A 25 -6.94 -11.18 -0.45
CA MET A 25 -7.14 -10.48 0.82
C MET A 25 -6.86 -11.37 2.04
N THR A 26 -7.21 -12.66 1.96
CA THR A 26 -6.92 -13.61 3.04
C THR A 26 -5.41 -13.79 3.19
N ILE A 27 -4.68 -14.00 2.10
CA ILE A 27 -3.23 -14.14 2.13
C ILE A 27 -2.58 -12.85 2.64
N ALA A 28 -2.97 -11.69 2.13
CA ALA A 28 -2.46 -10.39 2.59
C ALA A 28 -2.74 -10.16 4.08
N GLY A 29 -3.94 -10.51 4.56
CA GLY A 29 -4.31 -10.41 5.97
C GLY A 29 -3.48 -11.31 6.88
N LEU A 30 -3.24 -12.55 6.46
CA LEU A 30 -2.37 -13.48 7.19
C LEU A 30 -0.92 -12.98 7.26
N ILE A 31 -0.39 -12.44 6.18
CA ILE A 31 0.95 -11.84 6.15
C ILE A 31 1.02 -10.64 7.10
N ASN A 32 0.04 -9.74 7.06
CA ASN A 32 -0.01 -8.59 7.97
C ASN A 32 -0.09 -9.02 9.43
N MET A 33 -0.89 -10.03 9.74
CA MET A 33 -0.97 -10.60 11.09
C MET A 33 0.37 -11.20 11.53
N ALA A 34 1.02 -11.97 10.67
CA ALA A 34 2.33 -12.54 10.94
C ALA A 34 3.39 -11.45 11.20
N MET A 35 3.38 -10.37 10.41
CA MET A 35 4.27 -9.22 10.63
C MET A 35 4.01 -8.53 11.98
N LEU A 36 2.75 -8.35 12.36
CA LEU A 36 2.38 -7.76 13.65
C LEU A 36 2.86 -8.61 14.83
N VAL A 37 2.63 -9.92 14.75
CA VAL A 37 3.09 -10.89 15.78
C VAL A 37 4.61 -10.90 15.86
N MET A 38 5.30 -10.90 14.72
CA MET A 38 6.76 -10.85 14.67
C MET A 38 7.30 -9.56 15.28
N ALA A 39 6.73 -8.41 14.93
CA ALA A 39 7.12 -7.13 15.50
C ALA A 39 6.90 -7.09 17.03
N ALA A 40 5.74 -7.55 17.48
CA ALA A 40 5.42 -7.63 18.90
C ALA A 40 6.39 -8.57 19.65
N SER A 41 6.69 -9.74 19.09
CA SER A 41 7.60 -10.70 19.74
C SER A 41 9.06 -10.21 19.75
N THR A 42 9.50 -9.54 18.72
CA THR A 42 10.89 -9.10 18.57
C THR A 42 11.16 -7.81 19.37
N PHE A 43 10.33 -6.79 19.21
CA PHE A 43 10.59 -5.50 19.83
C PHE A 43 10.11 -5.40 21.28
N PHE A 44 8.94 -5.95 21.57
CA PHE A 44 8.40 -5.92 22.93
C PHE A 44 9.24 -6.78 23.91
N ARG A 45 9.58 -8.00 23.52
CA ARG A 45 10.34 -8.92 24.38
C ARG A 45 11.79 -8.49 24.59
N THR A 46 12.37 -7.73 23.67
CA THR A 46 13.75 -7.20 23.78
C THR A 46 13.82 -5.82 24.43
N GLY A 47 12.70 -5.29 24.92
CA GLY A 47 12.65 -4.00 25.60
C GLY A 47 12.74 -2.76 24.67
N HIS A 48 12.65 -2.96 23.35
CA HIS A 48 12.69 -1.89 22.36
C HIS A 48 11.30 -1.27 22.13
N HIS A 49 10.74 -0.64 23.16
CA HIS A 49 9.38 -0.08 23.12
C HIS A 49 9.25 1.21 22.29
N GLY A 50 10.37 1.82 21.87
CA GLY A 50 10.39 3.07 21.11
C GLY A 50 10.52 2.92 19.60
N VAL A 51 10.42 1.71 19.05
CA VAL A 51 10.54 1.46 17.60
C VAL A 51 9.23 1.82 16.90
N GLY A 52 9.04 3.10 16.64
CA GLY A 52 7.87 3.63 15.94
C GLY A 52 8.15 4.11 14.52
N SER A 53 9.38 3.98 14.03
CA SER A 53 9.79 4.40 12.69
C SER A 53 10.38 3.25 11.88
N LEU A 54 10.34 3.38 10.55
CA LEU A 54 10.94 2.40 9.63
C LEU A 54 12.46 2.34 9.80
N GLU A 55 13.09 3.48 10.04
CA GLU A 55 14.53 3.60 10.29
C GLU A 55 14.91 2.93 11.62
N GLY A 56 14.09 3.12 12.65
CA GLY A 56 14.26 2.47 13.95
C GLY A 56 14.11 0.96 13.84
N ALA A 57 13.15 0.47 13.08
CA ALA A 57 12.98 -0.95 12.80
C ALA A 57 14.20 -1.53 12.08
N HIS A 58 14.68 -0.86 11.03
CA HIS A 58 15.89 -1.27 10.30
C HIS A 58 17.13 -1.30 11.18
N ALA A 59 17.34 -0.26 11.99
CA ALA A 59 18.49 -0.17 12.88
C ALA A 59 18.49 -1.26 13.97
N THR A 60 17.33 -1.67 14.46
CA THR A 60 17.19 -2.71 15.47
C THR A 60 17.28 -4.13 14.91
N LEU A 61 16.96 -4.34 13.64
CA LEU A 61 17.03 -5.67 13.01
C LEU A 61 18.47 -6.18 12.91
N THR A 62 19.43 -5.31 12.63
CA THR A 62 20.84 -5.69 12.47
C THR A 62 21.43 -6.35 13.74
N PRO A 63 21.32 -5.76 14.94
CA PRO A 63 21.84 -6.39 16.15
C PRO A 63 21.00 -7.59 16.63
N LEU A 64 19.71 -7.67 16.28
CA LEU A 64 18.82 -8.72 16.75
C LEU A 64 18.83 -9.97 15.86
N LEU A 65 18.86 -9.79 14.54
CA LEU A 65 18.67 -10.86 13.54
C LEU A 65 19.82 -10.94 12.53
N GLY A 66 20.81 -10.06 12.63
CA GLY A 66 21.97 -10.01 11.74
C GLY A 66 21.77 -9.14 10.49
N GLY A 67 22.89 -8.81 9.83
CA GLY A 67 22.92 -7.91 8.68
C GLY A 67 22.12 -8.38 7.47
N ALA A 68 21.98 -9.70 7.28
CA ALA A 68 21.19 -10.27 6.20
C ALA A 68 19.69 -9.93 6.36
N ALA A 69 19.14 -9.99 7.57
CA ALA A 69 17.75 -9.65 7.84
C ALA A 69 17.48 -8.15 7.60
N SER A 70 18.40 -7.29 7.97
CA SER A 70 18.33 -5.85 7.70
C SER A 70 18.34 -5.54 6.20
N ALA A 71 19.20 -6.19 5.43
CA ALA A 71 19.26 -6.02 3.98
C ALA A 71 17.98 -6.52 3.30
N LEU A 72 17.46 -7.69 3.71
CA LEU A 72 16.19 -8.23 3.20
C LEU A 72 15.02 -7.32 3.53
N PHE A 73 14.99 -6.74 4.72
CA PHE A 73 13.96 -5.77 5.10
C PHE A 73 13.99 -4.52 4.18
N ALA A 74 15.16 -3.96 3.93
CA ALA A 74 15.32 -2.79 3.06
C ALA A 74 14.90 -3.11 1.61
N LEU A 75 15.30 -4.27 1.08
CA LEU A 75 14.90 -4.72 -0.26
C LEU A 75 13.39 -4.98 -0.37
N ALA A 76 12.80 -5.59 0.64
CA ALA A 76 11.36 -5.83 0.69
C ALA A 76 10.57 -4.51 0.74
N LEU A 77 11.05 -3.53 1.51
CA LEU A 77 10.44 -2.20 1.60
C LEU A 77 10.52 -1.46 0.26
N LEU A 78 11.67 -1.51 -0.40
CA LEU A 78 11.86 -0.94 -1.74
C LEU A 78 10.92 -1.59 -2.77
N ALA A 79 10.88 -2.92 -2.81
CA ALA A 79 10.01 -3.66 -3.72
C ALA A 79 8.53 -3.37 -3.47
N SER A 80 8.11 -3.30 -2.22
CA SER A 80 6.75 -2.93 -1.80
C SER A 80 6.39 -1.52 -2.24
N GLY A 81 7.28 -0.55 -2.03
CA GLY A 81 7.08 0.84 -2.46
C GLY A 81 6.93 0.98 -3.97
N LEU A 82 7.77 0.30 -4.75
CA LEU A 82 7.68 0.28 -6.21
C LEU A 82 6.36 -0.35 -6.70
N SER A 83 5.98 -1.49 -6.12
CA SER A 83 4.73 -2.18 -6.43
C SER A 83 3.51 -1.31 -6.12
N SER A 84 3.44 -0.75 -4.91
CA SER A 84 2.33 0.12 -4.48
C SER A 84 2.21 1.38 -5.35
N SER A 85 3.33 1.99 -5.73
CA SER A 85 3.36 3.15 -6.63
C SER A 85 2.81 2.79 -8.02
N ALA A 86 3.17 1.62 -8.57
CA ALA A 86 2.67 1.17 -9.85
C ALA A 86 1.15 0.91 -9.80
N VAL A 87 0.67 0.17 -8.79
CA VAL A 87 -0.76 -0.14 -8.61
C VAL A 87 -1.58 1.13 -8.39
N GLY A 88 -1.12 2.04 -7.53
CA GLY A 88 -1.80 3.30 -7.27
C GLY A 88 -1.91 4.18 -8.53
N THR A 89 -0.86 4.20 -9.37
CA THR A 89 -0.87 4.93 -10.64
C THR A 89 -1.89 4.32 -11.62
N LEU A 90 -1.93 3.00 -11.75
CA LEU A 90 -2.87 2.30 -12.63
C LEU A 90 -4.32 2.46 -12.18
N SER A 91 -4.59 2.25 -10.89
CA SER A 91 -5.93 2.40 -10.31
C SER A 91 -6.50 3.79 -10.55
N GLY A 92 -5.73 4.81 -10.24
CA GLY A 92 -6.16 6.17 -10.51
C GLY A 92 -6.33 6.46 -12.02
N GLN A 93 -5.60 5.79 -12.95
CA GLN A 93 -5.81 5.93 -14.39
C GLN A 93 -7.17 5.37 -14.80
N VAL A 94 -7.55 4.22 -14.26
CA VAL A 94 -8.87 3.62 -14.50
C VAL A 94 -9.98 4.52 -14.01
N VAL A 95 -9.86 5.06 -12.80
CA VAL A 95 -10.84 6.00 -12.23
C VAL A 95 -10.95 7.27 -13.07
N MET A 96 -9.85 7.89 -13.46
CA MET A 96 -9.87 9.11 -14.26
C MET A 96 -10.47 8.87 -15.67
N GLN A 97 -10.17 7.77 -16.31
CA GLN A 97 -10.73 7.42 -17.62
C GLN A 97 -12.24 7.14 -17.53
N GLY A 98 -12.68 6.53 -16.44
CA GLY A 98 -14.09 6.21 -16.20
C GLY A 98 -14.95 7.45 -15.89
N PHE A 99 -14.46 8.34 -15.01
CA PHE A 99 -15.26 9.45 -14.50
C PHE A 99 -15.01 10.78 -15.23
N ILE A 100 -13.76 11.11 -15.59
CA ILE A 100 -13.40 12.43 -16.10
C ILE A 100 -13.30 12.45 -17.63
N ARG A 101 -13.22 11.27 -18.28
CA ARG A 101 -13.05 11.09 -19.74
C ARG A 101 -11.87 11.86 -20.33
N ARG A 102 -10.90 12.31 -19.52
CA ARG A 102 -9.68 12.97 -19.95
C ARG A 102 -8.49 12.01 -19.89
N GLN A 103 -7.71 12.03 -20.97
CA GLN A 103 -6.45 11.28 -21.03
C GLN A 103 -5.31 12.22 -20.63
N ILE A 104 -4.83 12.10 -19.39
CA ILE A 104 -3.64 12.81 -18.95
C ILE A 104 -2.43 11.89 -19.22
N PRO A 105 -1.35 12.41 -19.84
CA PRO A 105 -0.13 11.62 -20.06
C PRO A 105 0.39 11.04 -18.76
N LEU A 106 0.79 9.77 -18.80
CA LEU A 106 1.23 9.02 -17.61
C LEU A 106 2.36 9.71 -16.84
N MET A 107 3.27 10.38 -17.57
CA MET A 107 4.40 11.12 -17.00
C MET A 107 3.96 12.31 -16.16
N VAL A 108 3.06 13.14 -16.67
CA VAL A 108 2.55 14.32 -15.96
C VAL A 108 1.86 13.89 -14.66
N ARG A 109 1.08 12.82 -14.73
CA ARG A 109 0.38 12.29 -13.59
C ARG A 109 1.33 11.75 -12.52
N ARG A 110 2.36 10.99 -12.92
CA ARG A 110 3.40 10.51 -11.98
C ARG A 110 4.12 11.67 -11.31
N LEU A 111 4.49 12.71 -12.07
CA LEU A 111 5.10 13.89 -11.52
C LEU A 111 4.20 14.58 -10.47
N VAL A 112 2.92 14.79 -10.80
CA VAL A 112 1.97 15.43 -9.88
C VAL A 112 1.75 14.59 -8.61
N THR A 113 1.63 13.28 -8.74
CA THR A 113 1.44 12.38 -7.58
C THR A 113 2.70 12.21 -6.72
N MET A 114 3.89 12.39 -7.30
CA MET A 114 5.15 12.34 -6.55
C MET A 114 5.51 13.68 -5.87
N LEU A 115 4.95 14.80 -6.33
CA LEU A 115 5.23 16.13 -5.77
C LEU A 115 5.09 16.18 -4.23
N PRO A 116 4.01 15.70 -3.62
CA PRO A 116 3.88 15.71 -2.15
C PRO A 116 4.99 14.93 -1.45
N ALA A 117 5.39 13.78 -2.02
CA ALA A 117 6.47 12.98 -1.45
C ALA A 117 7.83 13.71 -1.51
N PHE A 118 8.12 14.37 -2.64
CA PHE A 118 9.33 15.19 -2.76
C PHE A 118 9.34 16.36 -1.78
N VAL A 119 8.20 17.01 -1.57
CA VAL A 119 8.06 18.10 -0.60
C VAL A 119 8.33 17.60 0.82
N VAL A 120 7.76 16.47 1.21
CA VAL A 120 7.97 15.85 2.53
C VAL A 120 9.45 15.54 2.76
N ILE A 121 10.12 14.95 1.76
CA ILE A 121 11.56 14.63 1.85
C ILE A 121 12.40 15.90 1.91
N ALA A 122 12.09 16.90 1.10
CA ALA A 122 12.85 18.17 1.05
C ALA A 122 12.75 18.97 2.36
N ILE A 123 11.60 18.90 3.04
CA ILE A 123 11.40 19.57 4.34
C ILE A 123 12.02 18.74 5.50
N GLY A 124 12.38 17.48 5.26
CA GLY A 124 12.96 16.60 6.26
C GLY A 124 11.95 16.06 7.28
N ILE A 125 10.68 15.96 6.89
CA ILE A 125 9.65 15.35 7.74
C ILE A 125 9.86 13.84 7.76
N ASP A 126 9.70 13.22 8.94
CA ASP A 126 9.79 11.78 9.14
C ASP A 126 8.81 11.04 8.20
N PRO A 127 9.30 10.18 7.28
CA PRO A 127 8.47 9.43 6.36
C PRO A 127 7.44 8.55 7.06
N SER A 128 7.80 7.93 8.18
CA SER A 128 6.90 7.05 8.95
C SER A 128 5.70 7.81 9.49
N ARG A 129 5.95 8.99 10.08
CA ARG A 129 4.87 9.87 10.58
C ARG A 129 3.96 10.34 9.43
N THR A 130 4.55 10.70 8.29
CA THR A 130 3.80 11.12 7.11
C THR A 130 2.91 10.01 6.57
N LEU A 131 3.41 8.77 6.53
CA LEU A 131 2.62 7.59 6.13
C LEU A 131 1.43 7.37 7.07
N VAL A 132 1.62 7.45 8.39
CA VAL A 132 0.53 7.29 9.36
C VAL A 132 -0.53 8.38 9.16
N ILE A 133 -0.12 9.64 9.05
CA ILE A 133 -1.05 10.77 8.84
C ILE A 133 -1.82 10.59 7.53
N SER A 134 -1.15 10.19 6.45
CA SER A 134 -1.81 9.95 5.16
C SER A 134 -2.86 8.84 5.25
N GLN A 135 -2.61 7.78 5.99
CA GLN A 135 -3.57 6.70 6.22
C GLN A 135 -4.79 7.17 7.02
N VAL A 136 -4.59 8.02 8.02
CA VAL A 136 -5.69 8.62 8.79
C VAL A 136 -6.56 9.48 7.87
N VAL A 137 -5.95 10.35 7.05
CA VAL A 137 -6.68 11.20 6.09
C VAL A 137 -7.45 10.35 5.08
N LEU A 138 -6.82 9.30 4.53
CA LEU A 138 -7.46 8.39 3.57
C LEU A 138 -8.64 7.63 4.21
N SER A 139 -8.54 7.26 5.49
CA SER A 139 -9.62 6.59 6.22
C SER A 139 -10.88 7.43 6.29
N PHE A 140 -10.75 8.74 6.41
CA PHE A 140 -11.89 9.66 6.32
C PHE A 140 -12.48 9.75 4.91
N GLY A 141 -11.67 9.51 3.87
CA GLY A 141 -12.13 9.51 2.47
C GLY A 141 -12.94 8.27 2.08
N ILE A 142 -12.74 7.13 2.74
CA ILE A 142 -13.39 5.85 2.41
C ILE A 142 -14.92 5.93 2.45
N PRO A 143 -15.58 6.49 3.48
CA PRO A 143 -17.04 6.61 3.51
C PRO A 143 -17.59 7.39 2.32
N PHE A 144 -16.91 8.48 1.93
CA PHE A 144 -17.33 9.30 0.77
C PHE A 144 -17.18 8.57 -0.56
N ALA A 145 -16.24 7.64 -0.67
CA ALA A 145 -16.09 6.80 -1.84
C ALA A 145 -17.12 5.66 -1.89
N LEU A 146 -17.54 5.15 -0.73
CA LEU A 146 -18.51 4.05 -0.62
C LEU A 146 -19.95 4.49 -0.88
N VAL A 147 -20.35 5.70 -0.43
CA VAL A 147 -21.73 6.20 -0.57
C VAL A 147 -22.26 6.16 -2.01
N PRO A 148 -21.51 6.58 -3.06
CA PRO A 148 -22.00 6.50 -4.44
C PRO A 148 -21.93 5.09 -5.04
N LEU A 149 -21.36 4.11 -4.35
CA LEU A 149 -21.22 2.71 -4.82
C LEU A 149 -22.35 1.79 -4.30
N VAL A 150 -23.08 2.23 -3.30
CA VAL A 150 -24.23 1.53 -2.70
C VAL A 150 -25.53 2.12 -3.23
#